data_c612c8a61be5f07f1aedd149b7f92afb
#
_entry.id   c612c8a61be5f07f1aedd149b7f92afb
#
_cell.length_a   1.000
_cell.length_b   1.000
_cell.length_c   1.000
_cell.angle_alpha   90.00
_cell.angle_beta   90.00
_cell.angle_gamma   90.00
#
_symmetry.space_group_name_H-M   'P 1'
#
loop_
_entity.id
_entity.type
_entity.pdbx_description
1 polymer ?
#
loop_
_entity_poly.entity_id
_entity_poly.type
_entity_poly.pdbx_seq_one_letter_code
_entity_poly.pdbx_strand_id
1 'polypeptide(L)'
;MVPPLVQRALALAERSGFEKSCSAEAGRLLRVLAGQRGRTRVAEIGTGCGVGSAWILSALTPETPFLTVEPDSKRAAAAAELLAGDEHARVLQGDWADVLPAEAPFDLLFADGGGQATKTSPALLDLLAPGGTLVLDNLTPGREGTDPVRELWLRHPRLAAIEVQLSPHEAAIVAVLQPS
;
A
#
# COMPACT_ATOMS: atom_id res chain seq x y z
N MET A 1 20.00 -5.49 0.52
CA MET A 1 19.98 -5.34 2.00
C MET A 1 18.55 -4.97 2.41
N VAL A 2 18.01 -5.61 3.44
CA VAL A 2 16.69 -5.31 4.01
C VAL A 2 16.84 -4.13 4.99
N PRO A 3 16.04 -3.05 4.86
CA PRO A 3 16.12 -1.90 5.76
C PRO A 3 15.87 -2.27 7.24
N PRO A 4 16.51 -1.57 8.20
CA PRO A 4 16.35 -1.90 9.64
C PRO A 4 14.89 -1.84 10.13
N LEU A 5 14.09 -0.88 9.67
CA LEU A 5 12.68 -0.78 10.05
C LEU A 5 11.89 -2.00 9.54
N VAL A 6 12.16 -2.46 8.32
CA VAL A 6 11.54 -3.67 7.74
C VAL A 6 11.91 -4.92 8.57
N GLN A 7 13.16 -5.04 9.02
CA GLN A 7 13.56 -6.16 9.88
C GLN A 7 12.77 -6.16 11.20
N ARG A 8 12.56 -4.99 11.81
CA ARG A 8 11.74 -4.85 13.02
C ARG A 8 10.28 -5.21 12.78
N ALA A 9 9.71 -4.79 11.63
CA ALA A 9 8.33 -5.10 11.24
C ALA A 9 8.14 -6.62 11.01
N LEU A 10 9.08 -7.26 10.32
CA LEU A 10 9.07 -8.73 10.12
C LEU A 10 9.15 -9.49 11.45
N ALA A 11 10.03 -9.06 12.36
CA ALA A 11 10.10 -9.64 13.69
C ALA A 11 8.83 -9.43 14.52
N LEU A 12 8.12 -8.30 14.34
CA LEU A 12 6.81 -8.06 14.95
C LEU A 12 5.75 -9.01 14.36
N ALA A 13 5.70 -9.17 13.04
CA ALA A 13 4.79 -10.08 12.36
C ALA A 13 4.97 -11.52 12.84
N GLU A 14 6.21 -12.00 12.92
CA GLU A 14 6.56 -13.34 13.42
C GLU A 14 6.08 -13.55 14.86
N ARG A 15 6.41 -12.63 15.77
CA ARG A 15 5.97 -12.72 17.18
C ARG A 15 4.45 -12.67 17.35
N SER A 16 3.76 -11.99 16.43
CA SER A 16 2.30 -11.86 16.44
C SER A 16 1.58 -13.00 15.71
N GLY A 17 2.30 -13.93 15.10
CA GLY A 17 1.73 -14.98 14.26
C GLY A 17 1.00 -14.43 13.03
N PHE A 18 1.39 -13.26 12.52
CA PHE A 18 0.74 -12.62 11.38
C PHE A 18 1.43 -13.00 10.07
N GLU A 19 0.77 -13.85 9.29
CA GLU A 19 1.34 -14.43 8.06
C GLU A 19 1.06 -13.62 6.78
N LYS A 20 0.17 -12.61 6.86
CA LYS A 20 -0.29 -11.83 5.70
C LYS A 20 0.50 -10.52 5.51
N SER A 21 1.80 -10.57 5.66
CA SER A 21 2.66 -9.42 5.35
C SER A 21 2.98 -9.37 3.86
N CYS A 22 3.19 -8.17 3.33
CA CYS A 22 3.63 -8.04 1.95
C CYS A 22 4.98 -8.74 1.73
N SER A 23 5.18 -9.30 0.54
CA SER A 23 6.41 -10.01 0.19
C SER A 23 7.62 -9.07 0.10
N ALA A 24 8.82 -9.64 0.08
CA ALA A 24 10.04 -8.85 -0.12
C ALA A 24 10.08 -8.22 -1.53
N GLU A 25 9.50 -8.87 -2.52
CA GLU A 25 9.39 -8.41 -3.90
C GLU A 25 8.44 -7.21 -4.00
N ALA A 26 7.22 -7.32 -3.42
CA ALA A 26 6.28 -6.21 -3.31
C ALA A 26 6.89 -5.05 -2.52
N GLY A 27 7.55 -5.32 -1.40
CA GLY A 27 8.23 -4.32 -0.61
C GLY A 27 9.32 -3.56 -1.38
N ARG A 28 10.10 -4.25 -2.23
CA ARG A 28 11.09 -3.59 -3.10
C ARG A 28 10.43 -2.70 -4.15
N LEU A 29 9.31 -3.14 -4.74
CA LEU A 29 8.52 -2.32 -5.65
C LEU A 29 8.02 -1.05 -4.95
N LEU A 30 7.41 -1.20 -3.78
CA LEU A 30 6.95 -0.07 -2.96
C LEU A 30 8.08 0.90 -2.64
N ARG A 31 9.24 0.38 -2.27
CA ARG A 31 10.42 1.20 -1.98
C ARG A 31 10.89 2.01 -3.18
N VAL A 32 10.88 1.41 -4.38
CA VAL A 32 11.23 2.13 -5.63
C VAL A 32 10.22 3.23 -5.91
N LEU A 33 8.93 2.95 -5.78
CA LEU A 33 7.86 3.92 -6.04
C LEU A 33 7.83 5.04 -4.99
N ALA A 34 8.04 4.72 -3.72
CA ALA A 34 8.09 5.71 -2.64
C ALA A 34 9.31 6.64 -2.76
N GLY A 35 10.46 6.14 -3.21
CA GLY A 35 11.69 6.91 -3.40
C GLY A 35 11.70 7.82 -4.62
N GLN A 36 10.63 7.88 -5.42
CA GLN A 36 10.53 8.80 -6.55
C GLN A 36 10.42 10.26 -6.06
N ARG A 37 11.03 11.18 -6.77
CA ARG A 37 10.94 12.62 -6.46
C ARG A 37 9.51 13.12 -6.60
N GLY A 38 9.15 14.08 -5.74
CA GLY A 38 7.86 14.77 -5.80
C GLY A 38 6.75 14.07 -5.03
N ARG A 39 7.05 13.06 -4.23
CA ARG A 39 6.08 12.51 -3.27
C ARG A 39 5.76 13.55 -2.21
N THR A 40 4.49 13.89 -2.09
CA THR A 40 4.00 14.90 -1.14
C THR A 40 3.07 14.32 -0.09
N ARG A 41 2.40 13.21 -0.39
CA ARG A 41 1.51 12.51 0.55
C ARG A 41 1.32 11.05 0.12
N VAL A 42 1.63 10.11 1.01
CA VAL A 42 1.59 8.68 0.74
C VAL A 42 0.65 7.98 1.71
N ALA A 43 -0.11 7.02 1.22
CA ALA A 43 -0.98 6.23 2.08
C ALA A 43 -0.90 4.71 1.80
N GLU A 44 -1.26 3.93 2.83
CA GLU A 44 -1.40 2.48 2.79
C GLU A 44 -2.75 2.07 3.38
N ILE A 45 -3.41 1.11 2.73
CA ILE A 45 -4.61 0.43 3.24
C ILE A 45 -4.23 -0.97 3.66
N GLY A 46 -4.35 -1.27 4.95
CA GLY A 46 -3.97 -2.55 5.52
C GLY A 46 -2.55 -2.56 6.09
N THR A 47 -2.38 -1.93 7.24
CA THR A 47 -1.08 -1.85 7.94
C THR A 47 -0.53 -3.21 8.34
N GLY A 48 -1.42 -4.12 8.83
CA GLY A 48 -1.00 -5.37 9.44
C GLY A 48 0.00 -5.13 10.57
N CYS A 49 1.17 -5.76 10.48
CA CYS A 49 2.29 -5.53 11.39
C CYS A 49 3.30 -4.48 10.88
N GLY A 50 2.92 -3.67 9.89
CA GLY A 50 3.71 -2.54 9.40
C GLY A 50 4.84 -2.91 8.43
N VAL A 51 4.82 -4.09 7.80
CA VAL A 51 5.89 -4.50 6.86
C VAL A 51 5.86 -3.64 5.60
N GLY A 52 4.67 -3.44 4.97
CA GLY A 52 4.49 -2.55 3.83
C GLY A 52 4.87 -1.11 4.17
N SER A 53 4.34 -0.59 5.31
CA SER A 53 4.70 0.72 5.85
C SER A 53 6.21 0.90 5.98
N ALA A 54 6.91 -0.09 6.54
CA ALA A 54 8.35 -0.03 6.74
C ALA A 54 9.14 0.00 5.42
N TRP A 55 8.71 -0.71 4.39
CA TRP A 55 9.30 -0.63 3.05
C TRP A 55 9.12 0.76 2.45
N ILE A 56 7.91 1.33 2.50
CA ILE A 56 7.58 2.67 2.00
C ILE A 56 8.45 3.71 2.72
N LEU A 57 8.40 3.76 4.05
CA LEU A 57 9.14 4.72 4.89
C LEU A 57 10.65 4.64 4.69
N SER A 58 11.20 3.45 4.34
CA SER A 58 12.63 3.29 4.11
C SER A 58 13.16 4.06 2.89
N ALA A 59 12.30 4.66 2.08
CA ALA A 59 12.66 5.40 0.87
C ALA A 59 11.97 6.77 0.75
N LEU A 60 10.98 7.07 1.57
CA LEU A 60 10.39 8.42 1.61
C LEU A 60 11.41 9.44 2.11
N THR A 61 11.28 10.67 1.65
CA THR A 61 11.99 11.80 2.29
C THR A 61 11.40 12.02 3.68
N PRO A 62 12.23 12.41 4.66
CA PRO A 62 11.78 12.51 6.06
C PRO A 62 10.55 13.39 6.27
N GLU A 63 10.34 14.41 5.42
CA GLU A 63 9.23 15.35 5.54
C GLU A 63 7.95 14.91 4.83
N THR A 64 7.95 13.78 4.13
CA THR A 64 6.76 13.32 3.39
C THR A 64 5.75 12.66 4.33
N PRO A 65 4.54 13.23 4.50
CA PRO A 65 3.50 12.61 5.31
C PRO A 65 3.14 11.21 4.78
N PHE A 66 3.12 10.26 5.70
CA PHE A 66 2.71 8.89 5.46
C PHE A 66 1.56 8.51 6.39
N LEU A 67 0.49 7.95 5.82
CA LEU A 67 -0.67 7.44 6.56
C LEU A 67 -0.87 5.96 6.27
N THR A 68 -1.18 5.18 7.28
CA THR A 68 -1.58 3.78 7.09
C THR A 68 -2.79 3.46 7.93
N VAL A 69 -3.70 2.62 7.41
CA VAL A 69 -4.99 2.32 8.04
C VAL A 69 -5.10 0.84 8.37
N GLU A 70 -5.50 0.54 9.61
CA GLU A 70 -5.70 -0.83 10.12
C GLU A 70 -7.00 -0.91 10.92
N PRO A 71 -7.95 -1.77 10.55
CA PRO A 71 -9.21 -1.91 11.30
C PRO A 71 -9.04 -2.64 12.64
N ASP A 72 -8.08 -3.54 12.76
CA ASP A 72 -7.84 -4.26 14.02
C ASP A 72 -7.07 -3.37 15.01
N SER A 73 -7.67 -3.10 16.16
CA SER A 73 -7.10 -2.18 17.16
C SER A 73 -5.76 -2.64 17.75
N LYS A 74 -5.56 -3.95 17.89
CA LYS A 74 -4.30 -4.50 18.44
C LYS A 74 -3.17 -4.34 17.44
N ARG A 75 -3.43 -4.65 16.16
CA ARG A 75 -2.44 -4.44 15.11
C ARG A 75 -2.15 -2.97 14.88
N ALA A 76 -3.18 -2.11 14.87
CA ALA A 76 -3.01 -0.67 14.76
C ALA A 76 -2.10 -0.12 15.87
N ALA A 77 -2.34 -0.51 17.13
CA ALA A 77 -1.51 -0.10 18.27
C ALA A 77 -0.06 -0.60 18.14
N ALA A 78 0.15 -1.87 17.79
CA ALA A 78 1.49 -2.44 17.62
C ALA A 78 2.27 -1.79 16.46
N ALA A 79 1.59 -1.50 15.35
CA ALA A 79 2.18 -0.78 14.23
C ALA A 79 2.50 0.68 14.59
N ALA A 80 1.63 1.36 15.34
CA ALA A 80 1.90 2.72 15.83
C ALA A 80 3.13 2.77 16.72
N GLU A 81 3.32 1.79 17.61
CA GLU A 81 4.53 1.68 18.42
C GLU A 81 5.78 1.43 17.57
N LEU A 82 5.69 0.55 16.57
CA LEU A 82 6.77 0.27 15.63
C LEU A 82 7.23 1.52 14.88
N LEU A 83 6.27 2.35 14.45
CA LEU A 83 6.50 3.54 13.62
C LEU A 83 6.70 4.83 14.41
N ALA A 84 6.61 4.80 15.74
CA ALA A 84 6.69 5.98 16.61
C ALA A 84 8.00 6.80 16.50
N GLY A 85 9.04 6.23 15.90
CA GLY A 85 10.30 6.93 15.61
C GLY A 85 10.27 7.84 14.39
N ASP A 86 9.18 7.84 13.62
CA ASP A 86 8.97 8.70 12.45
C ASP A 86 7.77 9.63 12.71
N GLU A 87 8.05 10.92 12.90
CA GLU A 87 7.03 11.93 13.24
C GLU A 87 6.05 12.22 12.09
N HIS A 88 6.39 11.85 10.86
CA HIS A 88 5.54 12.02 9.69
C HIS A 88 4.69 10.78 9.36
N ALA A 89 4.89 9.67 10.10
CA ALA A 89 4.11 8.45 9.98
C ALA A 89 2.94 8.42 10.96
N ARG A 90 1.73 8.20 10.45
CA ARG A 90 0.50 8.09 11.27
C ARG A 90 -0.20 6.78 10.99
N VAL A 91 -0.52 6.03 12.03
CA VAL A 91 -1.38 4.84 11.95
C VAL A 91 -2.79 5.25 12.38
N LEU A 92 -3.75 5.06 11.48
CA LEU A 92 -5.16 5.35 11.72
C LEU A 92 -5.89 4.03 11.97
N GLN A 93 -6.60 3.92 13.11
CA GLN A 93 -7.47 2.77 13.35
C GLN A 93 -8.83 3.04 12.71
N GLY A 94 -9.30 2.11 11.87
CA GLY A 94 -10.64 2.19 11.26
C GLY A 94 -10.73 1.53 9.89
N ASP A 95 -11.89 1.70 9.27
CA ASP A 95 -12.07 1.35 7.85
C ASP A 95 -11.49 2.48 6.99
N TRP A 96 -10.74 2.11 5.95
CA TRP A 96 -10.13 3.08 5.04
C TRP A 96 -11.17 3.97 4.35
N ALA A 97 -12.34 3.43 4.03
CA ALA A 97 -13.41 4.16 3.37
C ALA A 97 -13.99 5.28 4.24
N ASP A 98 -13.87 5.15 5.56
CA ASP A 98 -14.35 6.16 6.51
C ASP A 98 -13.28 7.22 6.82
N VAL A 99 -12.00 6.81 6.88
CA VAL A 99 -10.94 7.69 7.41
C VAL A 99 -10.08 8.35 6.32
N LEU A 100 -9.76 7.66 5.21
CA LEU A 100 -8.87 8.21 4.18
C LEU A 100 -9.47 9.33 3.33
N PRO A 101 -10.79 9.40 3.05
CA PRO A 101 -11.34 10.49 2.25
C PRO A 101 -11.06 11.90 2.83
N ALA A 102 -11.01 12.04 4.16
CA ALA A 102 -10.69 13.31 4.82
C ALA A 102 -9.19 13.68 4.71
N GLU A 103 -8.34 12.73 4.39
CA GLU A 103 -6.88 12.88 4.30
C GLU A 103 -6.37 12.94 2.84
N ALA A 104 -7.23 12.62 1.88
CA ALA A 104 -6.90 12.63 0.44
C ALA A 104 -6.65 14.06 -0.09
N PRO A 105 -6.00 14.23 -1.25
CA PRO A 105 -5.52 13.18 -2.15
C PRO A 105 -4.10 12.69 -1.84
N PHE A 106 -3.76 11.50 -2.37
CA PHE A 106 -2.44 10.87 -2.24
C PHE A 106 -1.74 10.74 -3.60
N ASP A 107 -0.44 10.92 -3.64
CA ASP A 107 0.36 10.68 -4.85
C ASP A 107 0.97 9.27 -4.93
N LEU A 108 0.90 8.51 -3.84
CA LEU A 108 1.12 7.06 -3.81
C LEU A 108 0.14 6.44 -2.81
N LEU A 109 -0.65 5.49 -3.29
CA LEU A 109 -1.59 4.70 -2.47
C LEU A 109 -1.29 3.21 -2.66
N PHE A 110 -0.96 2.52 -1.57
CA PHE A 110 -0.80 1.07 -1.54
C PHE A 110 -2.04 0.42 -0.92
N ALA A 111 -2.72 -0.46 -1.66
CA ALA A 111 -3.94 -1.13 -1.20
C ALA A 111 -3.70 -2.65 -1.06
N ASP A 112 -3.26 -3.07 0.14
CA ASP A 112 -3.03 -4.46 0.53
C ASP A 112 -4.17 -5.02 1.42
N GLY A 113 -4.81 -4.18 2.21
CA GLY A 113 -5.87 -4.56 3.14
C GLY A 113 -7.27 -4.67 2.53
N GLY A 114 -8.22 -5.21 3.32
CA GLY A 114 -9.64 -5.30 2.96
C GLY A 114 -9.99 -6.33 1.88
N GLY A 115 -9.03 -7.09 1.40
CA GLY A 115 -9.22 -8.19 0.45
C GLY A 115 -9.84 -7.74 -0.89
N GLN A 116 -10.66 -8.62 -1.48
CA GLN A 116 -11.29 -8.39 -2.79
C GLN A 116 -12.18 -7.13 -2.79
N ALA A 117 -12.90 -6.87 -1.71
CA ALA A 117 -13.83 -5.74 -1.63
C ALA A 117 -13.11 -4.40 -1.81
N THR A 118 -11.96 -4.21 -1.16
CA THR A 118 -11.12 -3.03 -1.36
C THR A 118 -10.57 -2.97 -2.78
N LYS A 119 -10.01 -4.08 -3.27
CA LYS A 119 -9.35 -4.12 -4.58
C LYS A 119 -10.31 -3.95 -5.77
N THR A 120 -11.61 -4.14 -5.56
CA THR A 120 -12.64 -3.87 -6.58
C THR A 120 -13.43 -2.58 -6.33
N SER A 121 -13.02 -1.77 -5.36
CA SER A 121 -13.69 -0.50 -5.07
C SER A 121 -13.19 0.63 -5.98
N PRO A 122 -14.05 1.21 -6.84
CA PRO A 122 -13.67 2.37 -7.64
C PRO A 122 -13.39 3.63 -6.80
N ALA A 123 -13.84 3.66 -5.54
CA ALA A 123 -13.58 4.77 -4.62
C ALA A 123 -12.09 4.98 -4.31
N LEU A 124 -11.22 4.00 -4.58
CA LEU A 124 -9.77 4.19 -4.51
C LEU A 124 -9.26 5.28 -5.47
N LEU A 125 -9.96 5.52 -6.58
CA LEU A 125 -9.61 6.60 -7.52
C LEU A 125 -9.79 7.98 -6.92
N ASP A 126 -10.80 8.15 -6.07
CA ASP A 126 -11.11 9.44 -5.45
C ASP A 126 -10.08 9.82 -4.37
N LEU A 127 -9.26 8.86 -3.95
CA LEU A 127 -8.15 9.08 -3.03
C LEU A 127 -6.86 9.53 -3.73
N LEU A 128 -6.78 9.44 -5.07
CA LEU A 128 -5.55 9.72 -5.81
C LEU A 128 -5.48 11.19 -6.26
N ALA A 129 -4.32 11.77 -6.11
CA ALA A 129 -3.98 13.02 -6.81
C ALA A 129 -3.86 12.77 -8.32
N PRO A 130 -4.09 13.78 -9.18
CA PRO A 130 -3.71 13.70 -10.59
C PRO A 130 -2.22 13.33 -10.73
N GLY A 131 -1.91 12.29 -11.51
CA GLY A 131 -0.56 11.70 -11.59
C GLY A 131 -0.21 10.77 -10.42
N GLY A 132 -1.11 10.60 -9.44
CA GLY A 132 -0.93 9.69 -8.32
C GLY A 132 -0.90 8.23 -8.74
N THR A 133 -0.14 7.44 -8.02
CA THR A 133 0.10 6.01 -8.28
C THR A 133 -0.68 5.16 -7.28
N LEU A 134 -1.47 4.21 -7.80
CA LEU A 134 -2.09 3.12 -7.04
C LEU A 134 -1.28 1.84 -7.22
N VAL A 135 -1.04 1.13 -6.13
CA VAL A 135 -0.46 -0.22 -6.13
C VAL A 135 -1.44 -1.18 -5.48
N LEU A 136 -1.79 -2.23 -6.21
CA LEU A 136 -2.62 -3.34 -5.73
C LEU A 136 -1.77 -4.60 -5.74
N ASP A 137 -1.64 -5.22 -4.59
CA ASP A 137 -0.78 -6.39 -4.36
C ASP A 137 -1.57 -7.70 -4.26
N ASN A 138 -0.87 -8.83 -4.04
CA ASN A 138 -1.45 -10.15 -3.81
C ASN A 138 -2.35 -10.65 -4.97
N LEU A 139 -1.92 -10.44 -6.21
CA LEU A 139 -2.54 -11.02 -7.39
C LEU A 139 -1.81 -12.30 -7.79
N THR A 140 -2.57 -13.33 -8.19
CA THR A 140 -2.00 -14.56 -8.73
C THR A 140 -1.68 -14.36 -10.22
N PRO A 141 -0.41 -14.50 -10.66
CA PRO A 141 -0.05 -14.37 -12.08
C PRO A 141 -0.75 -15.42 -12.94
N GLY A 142 -1.09 -15.05 -14.18
CA GLY A 142 -1.63 -15.99 -15.16
C GLY A 142 -2.97 -16.62 -14.78
N ARG A 143 -3.74 -16.01 -13.88
CA ARG A 143 -5.07 -16.50 -13.50
C ARG A 143 -5.97 -16.58 -14.72
N GLU A 144 -6.50 -17.76 -15.00
CA GLU A 144 -7.47 -17.98 -16.06
C GLU A 144 -8.87 -17.45 -15.69
N GLY A 145 -9.62 -17.00 -16.69
CA GLY A 145 -10.97 -16.49 -16.52
C GLY A 145 -11.06 -15.01 -16.19
N THR A 146 -12.26 -14.56 -15.87
CA THR A 146 -12.54 -13.15 -15.54
C THR A 146 -12.02 -12.80 -14.15
N ASP A 147 -11.21 -11.76 -14.06
CA ASP A 147 -10.73 -11.22 -12.80
C ASP A 147 -11.24 -9.79 -12.60
N PRO A 148 -12.18 -9.56 -11.66
CA PRO A 148 -12.77 -8.24 -11.47
C PRO A 148 -11.76 -7.14 -11.15
N VAL A 149 -10.66 -7.46 -10.47
CA VAL A 149 -9.60 -6.49 -10.15
C VAL A 149 -8.90 -6.05 -11.45
N ARG A 150 -8.48 -7.03 -12.27
CA ARG A 150 -7.83 -6.75 -13.56
C ARG A 150 -8.75 -6.02 -14.53
N GLU A 151 -10.02 -6.43 -14.62
CA GLU A 151 -11.02 -5.77 -15.48
C GLU A 151 -11.20 -4.30 -15.08
N LEU A 152 -11.30 -4.02 -13.77
CA LEU A 152 -11.48 -2.66 -13.28
C LEU A 152 -10.25 -1.79 -13.56
N TRP A 153 -9.05 -2.25 -13.16
CA TRP A 153 -7.89 -1.38 -13.10
C TRP A 153 -7.08 -1.33 -14.38
N LEU A 154 -6.93 -2.47 -15.11
CA LEU A 154 -6.14 -2.49 -16.33
C LEU A 154 -6.89 -1.89 -17.54
N ARG A 155 -8.23 -1.75 -17.45
CA ARG A 155 -9.06 -1.22 -18.54
C ARG A 155 -9.69 0.13 -18.21
N HIS A 156 -9.39 0.70 -17.06
CA HIS A 156 -10.01 1.96 -16.66
C HIS A 156 -9.54 3.12 -17.55
N PRO A 157 -10.46 3.92 -18.16
CA PRO A 157 -10.09 4.93 -19.17
C PRO A 157 -9.25 6.09 -18.63
N ARG A 158 -9.27 6.32 -17.32
CA ARG A 158 -8.48 7.37 -16.65
C ARG A 158 -7.13 6.88 -16.11
N LEU A 159 -6.76 5.63 -16.34
CA LEU A 159 -5.54 5.05 -15.77
C LEU A 159 -4.57 4.63 -16.87
N ALA A 160 -3.29 4.91 -16.66
CA ALA A 160 -2.22 4.13 -17.27
C ALA A 160 -1.84 3.04 -16.27
N ALA A 161 -2.11 1.78 -16.62
CA ALA A 161 -1.96 0.66 -15.69
C ALA A 161 -1.23 -0.53 -16.32
N ILE A 162 -0.50 -1.25 -15.48
CA ILE A 162 0.22 -2.46 -15.85
C ILE A 162 0.19 -3.47 -14.70
N GLU A 163 0.12 -4.75 -15.04
CA GLU A 163 0.41 -5.83 -14.11
C GLU A 163 1.90 -6.15 -14.15
N VAL A 164 2.53 -6.17 -12.99
CA VAL A 164 3.94 -6.50 -12.80
C VAL A 164 4.02 -7.84 -12.07
N GLN A 165 4.61 -8.84 -12.71
CA GLN A 165 4.89 -10.12 -12.05
C GLN A 165 6.08 -9.94 -11.10
N LEU A 166 5.86 -10.15 -9.82
CA LEU A 166 6.86 -10.00 -8.75
C LEU A 166 7.61 -11.31 -8.47
N SER A 167 6.89 -12.42 -8.58
CA SER A 167 7.43 -13.77 -8.41
C SER A 167 6.63 -14.76 -9.27
N PRO A 168 7.00 -16.06 -9.33
CA PRO A 168 6.17 -17.08 -10.01
C PRO A 168 4.74 -17.18 -9.46
N HIS A 169 4.48 -16.70 -8.23
CA HIS A 169 3.21 -16.87 -7.53
C HIS A 169 2.54 -15.55 -7.16
N GLU A 170 3.16 -14.42 -7.48
CA GLU A 170 2.71 -13.11 -7.05
C GLU A 170 2.84 -12.06 -8.16
N ALA A 171 1.83 -11.24 -8.30
CA ALA A 171 1.83 -10.06 -9.16
C ALA A 171 1.18 -8.87 -8.45
N ALA A 172 1.50 -7.69 -8.92
CA ALA A 172 0.88 -6.44 -8.49
C ALA A 172 0.38 -5.66 -9.71
N ILE A 173 -0.68 -4.88 -9.54
CA ILE A 173 -1.06 -3.85 -10.50
C ILE A 173 -0.49 -2.52 -10.03
N VAL A 174 0.19 -1.83 -10.94
CA VAL A 174 0.63 -0.44 -10.77
C VAL A 174 -0.15 0.40 -11.75
N ALA A 175 -0.89 1.39 -11.23
CA ALA A 175 -1.74 2.25 -12.04
C ALA A 175 -1.49 3.73 -11.69
N VAL A 176 -1.45 4.60 -12.70
CA VAL A 176 -1.28 6.04 -12.53
C VAL A 176 -2.51 6.77 -13.04
N LEU A 177 -3.11 7.61 -12.18
CA LEU A 177 -4.26 8.44 -12.54
C LEU A 177 -3.82 9.52 -13.53
N GLN A 178 -4.37 9.47 -14.76
CA GLN A 178 -4.05 10.44 -15.80
C GLN A 178 -4.63 11.81 -15.44
N PRO A 179 -3.91 12.89 -15.72
CA PRO A 179 -4.47 14.24 -15.64
C PRO A 179 -5.69 14.37 -16.54
N SER A 180 -6.68 15.12 -16.09
CA SER A 180 -7.91 15.43 -16.87
C SER A 180 -7.60 16.36 -18.02
#